data_ef3401b66d8d6f829c21c058325ed73d
#
_entry.id   ef3401b66d8d6f829c21c058325ed73d
#
_cell.length_a   1.000
_cell.length_b   1.000
_cell.length_c   1.000
_cell.angle_alpha   90.00
_cell.angle_beta   90.00
_cell.angle_gamma   90.00
#
_symmetry.space_group_name_H-M   'P 1'
#
loop_
_entity.id
_entity.type
_entity.pdbx_description
1 polymer ?
#
loop_
_entity_poly.entity_id
_entity_poly.type
_entity_poly.pdbx_seq_one_letter_code
_entity_poly.pdbx_strand_id
1 'polypeptide(L)'
;REYLLTGTVVGGEHIGRTIGFPTANIRPDDSSKLIPANGVYAVDVWSQAGDINRERAMLNIGTRPTFNGTATTIEVHIPHFAGNLYGSTLSIAFLRKIREERKFDSPEALVEQLNKDLNNIEQ
;
A
#
# COMPACT_ATOMS: atom_id res chain seq x y z
N ARG A 1 8.92 -7.90 16.38
CA ARG A 1 8.72 -6.49 16.65
C ARG A 1 8.26 -5.77 15.40
N GLU A 2 7.14 -5.07 15.51
CA GLU A 2 6.53 -4.44 14.35
C GLU A 2 7.22 -3.14 14.00
N TYR A 3 7.34 -2.86 12.72
CA TYR A 3 7.75 -1.56 12.25
C TYR A 3 6.51 -0.74 11.95
N LEU A 4 6.40 0.43 12.54
CA LEU A 4 5.21 1.27 12.41
C LEU A 4 5.50 2.49 11.54
N LEU A 5 4.56 2.82 10.68
CA LEU A 5 4.62 4.00 9.84
C LEU A 5 3.26 4.68 9.89
N THR A 6 3.25 6.00 10.10
CA THR A 6 2.02 6.77 10.08
C THR A 6 2.08 7.73 8.91
N GLY A 7 1.01 7.83 8.16
CA GLY A 7 0.97 8.69 7.00
C GLY A 7 -0.42 9.15 6.65
N THR A 8 -0.47 10.12 5.72
CA THR A 8 -1.71 10.72 5.28
C THR A 8 -2.03 10.23 3.88
N VAL A 9 -3.29 9.90 3.63
CA VAL A 9 -3.74 9.49 2.30
C VAL A 9 -3.82 10.72 1.42
N VAL A 10 -3.02 10.76 0.33
CA VAL A 10 -2.93 11.92 -0.54
C VAL A 10 -3.47 11.67 -1.94
N GLY A 11 -4.01 10.48 -2.22
CA GLY A 11 -4.60 10.17 -3.50
C GLY A 11 -4.80 8.69 -3.67
N GLY A 12 -5.20 8.26 -4.85
CA GLY A 12 -5.40 6.87 -5.17
C GLY A 12 -4.92 6.54 -6.57
N GLU A 13 -4.78 5.25 -6.84
CA GLU A 13 -4.27 4.77 -8.12
C GLU A 13 -5.44 4.41 -9.03
N HIS A 14 -5.57 5.14 -10.13
CA HIS A 14 -6.68 4.92 -11.06
C HIS A 14 -6.62 3.56 -11.75
N ILE A 15 -5.42 3.11 -12.09
CA ILE A 15 -5.25 1.80 -12.74
C ILE A 15 -5.72 0.69 -11.81
N GLY A 16 -5.33 0.76 -10.54
CA GLY A 16 -5.76 -0.24 -9.58
C GLY A 16 -7.27 -0.30 -9.47
N ARG A 17 -7.94 0.85 -9.47
CA ARG A 17 -9.40 0.89 -9.43
C ARG A 17 -10.02 0.20 -10.65
N THR A 18 -9.43 0.43 -11.82
CA THR A 18 -9.93 -0.13 -13.06
C THR A 18 -9.90 -1.66 -13.05
N ILE A 19 -8.90 -2.26 -12.45
CA ILE A 19 -8.77 -3.72 -12.41
C ILE A 19 -9.30 -4.32 -11.10
N GLY A 20 -9.98 -3.51 -10.27
CA GLY A 20 -10.61 -4.03 -9.05
C GLY A 20 -9.73 -4.04 -7.81
N PHE A 21 -8.57 -3.38 -7.87
CA PHE A 21 -7.65 -3.30 -6.74
C PHE A 21 -7.32 -1.84 -6.43
N PRO A 22 -8.31 -1.05 -5.97
CA PRO A 22 -8.05 0.36 -5.68
C PRO A 22 -7.02 0.50 -4.57
N THR A 23 -6.13 1.47 -4.73
CA THR A 23 -5.09 1.73 -3.75
C THR A 23 -5.15 3.17 -3.29
N ALA A 24 -4.63 3.41 -2.09
CA ALA A 24 -4.48 4.75 -1.54
C ALA A 24 -3.00 5.07 -1.46
N ASN A 25 -2.62 6.24 -1.98
CA ASN A 25 -1.24 6.71 -1.87
C ASN A 25 -1.02 7.32 -0.50
N ILE A 26 0.08 6.96 0.13
CA ILE A 26 0.41 7.39 1.49
C ILE A 26 1.62 8.30 1.45
N ARG A 27 1.52 9.44 2.12
CA ARG A 27 2.66 10.31 2.39
C ARG A 27 3.02 10.18 3.86
N PRO A 28 4.23 9.71 4.19
CA PRO A 28 4.63 9.61 5.60
C PRO A 28 4.55 10.96 6.29
N ASP A 29 4.02 10.96 7.51
CA ASP A 29 3.92 12.19 8.29
C ASP A 29 5.28 12.67 8.77
N ASP A 30 6.18 11.74 9.03
CA ASP A 30 7.54 12.07 9.48
C ASP A 30 8.50 11.74 8.35
N SER A 31 8.98 12.77 7.65
CA SER A 31 9.86 12.58 6.49
C SER A 31 11.24 12.04 6.87
N SER A 32 11.61 12.09 8.16
CA SER A 32 12.87 11.52 8.61
C SER A 32 12.77 10.03 8.90
N LYS A 33 11.56 9.47 8.91
CA LYS A 33 11.36 8.06 9.18
C LYS A 33 11.87 7.22 8.02
N LEU A 34 12.60 6.16 8.34
CA LEU A 34 13.08 5.25 7.32
C LEU A 34 11.92 4.48 6.70
N ILE A 35 11.95 4.38 5.37
CA ILE A 35 10.95 3.62 4.63
C ILE A 35 11.56 2.26 4.31
N PRO A 36 10.83 1.16 4.52
CA PRO A 36 11.34 -0.16 4.16
C PRO A 36 11.67 -0.26 2.67
N ALA A 37 12.44 -1.25 2.31
CA ALA A 37 12.86 -1.44 0.93
C ALA A 37 11.68 -1.67 0.00
N ASN A 38 11.89 -1.44 -1.30
CA ASN A 38 10.85 -1.68 -2.30
C ASN A 38 10.36 -3.12 -2.21
N GLY A 39 9.07 -3.30 -2.45
CA GLY A 39 8.46 -4.62 -2.43
C GLY A 39 7.00 -4.56 -2.03
N VAL A 40 6.40 -5.72 -1.94
CA VAL A 40 5.01 -5.87 -1.54
C VAL A 40 4.99 -6.49 -0.14
N TYR A 41 4.20 -5.92 0.74
CA TYR A 41 4.20 -6.26 2.16
C TYR A 41 2.80 -6.60 2.64
N ALA A 42 2.73 -7.55 3.58
CA ALA A 42 1.54 -7.74 4.39
C ALA A 42 1.64 -6.77 5.56
N VAL A 43 0.57 -6.00 5.76
CA VAL A 43 0.54 -4.98 6.81
C VAL A 43 -0.81 -5.02 7.51
N ASP A 44 -0.86 -4.44 8.70
CA ASP A 44 -2.12 -4.09 9.34
C ASP A 44 -2.25 -2.58 9.31
N VAL A 45 -3.47 -2.10 9.06
CA VAL A 45 -3.73 -0.66 9.01
C VAL A 45 -4.90 -0.30 9.90
N TRP A 46 -4.84 0.90 10.46
CA TRP A 46 -5.97 1.46 11.20
C TRP A 46 -5.93 2.98 11.04
N SER A 47 -7.10 3.60 11.14
CA SER A 47 -7.21 5.05 10.99
C SER A 47 -7.29 5.70 12.37
N GLN A 48 -6.75 6.92 12.48
CA GLN A 48 -6.85 7.67 13.73
C GLN A 48 -8.30 8.03 14.04
N ALA A 49 -9.11 8.27 13.01
CA ALA A 49 -10.51 8.61 13.19
C ALA A 49 -11.36 7.42 13.63
N GLY A 50 -10.83 6.21 13.55
CA GLY A 50 -11.55 5.02 13.98
C GLY A 50 -12.44 4.39 12.91
N ASP A 51 -12.44 4.94 11.69
CA ASP A 51 -13.21 4.36 10.58
C ASP A 51 -12.69 2.98 10.20
N ILE A 52 -11.41 2.77 10.36
CA ILE A 52 -10.76 1.50 10.10
C ILE A 52 -10.14 1.02 11.38
N ASN A 53 -10.63 -0.09 11.88
CA ASN A 53 -9.99 -0.80 12.96
C ASN A 53 -8.89 -1.64 12.32
N ARG A 54 -8.07 -2.30 13.09
CA ARG A 54 -6.92 -3.03 12.57
C ARG A 54 -7.34 -4.02 11.48
N GLU A 55 -7.02 -3.70 10.22
CA GLU A 55 -7.38 -4.47 9.05
C GLU A 55 -6.14 -4.96 8.34
N ARG A 56 -6.14 -6.22 7.90
CA ARG A 56 -5.04 -6.73 7.08
C ARG A 56 -5.11 -6.10 5.71
N ALA A 57 -3.96 -5.67 5.19
CA ALA A 57 -3.89 -4.98 3.93
C ALA A 57 -2.61 -5.35 3.17
N MET A 58 -2.57 -4.98 1.90
CA MET A 58 -1.41 -5.18 1.05
C MET A 58 -0.83 -3.82 0.74
N LEU A 59 0.49 -3.69 0.95
CA LEU A 59 1.16 -2.41 0.75
C LEU A 59 2.31 -2.60 -0.22
N ASN A 60 2.40 -1.70 -1.18
CA ASN A 60 3.47 -1.70 -2.16
C ASN A 60 4.35 -0.49 -1.98
N ILE A 61 5.66 -0.72 -1.85
CA ILE A 61 6.65 0.36 -1.86
C ILE A 61 7.42 0.25 -3.15
N GLY A 62 7.45 1.34 -3.91
CA GLY A 62 8.15 1.37 -5.17
C GLY A 62 8.79 2.72 -5.41
N THR A 63 9.47 2.83 -6.54
CA THR A 63 10.04 4.10 -6.97
C THR A 63 9.55 4.40 -8.38
N ARG A 64 9.43 5.68 -8.67
CA ARG A 64 9.04 6.12 -10.01
C ARG A 64 9.92 7.27 -10.43
N PRO A 65 10.13 7.46 -11.75
CA PRO A 65 10.90 8.60 -12.25
C PRO A 65 10.17 9.91 -11.94
N THR A 66 10.96 10.93 -11.65
CA THR A 66 10.46 12.29 -11.53
C THR A 66 11.32 13.17 -12.42
N PHE A 67 11.01 14.46 -12.47
CA PHE A 67 11.76 15.39 -13.28
C PHE A 67 13.25 15.39 -12.89
N ASN A 68 13.54 15.36 -11.61
CA ASN A 68 14.90 15.50 -11.09
C ASN A 68 15.49 14.21 -10.50
N GLY A 69 14.87 13.06 -10.73
CA GLY A 69 15.38 11.81 -10.17
C GLY A 69 14.29 10.77 -9.98
N THR A 70 14.13 10.31 -8.74
CA THR A 70 13.11 9.32 -8.42
C THR A 70 12.36 9.72 -7.16
N ALA A 71 11.14 9.22 -7.02
CA ALA A 71 10.34 9.38 -5.81
C ALA A 71 9.87 8.02 -5.34
N THR A 72 9.86 7.83 -4.03
CA THR A 72 9.30 6.63 -3.42
C THR A 72 7.79 6.75 -3.38
N THR A 73 7.10 5.68 -3.77
CA THR A 73 5.65 5.62 -3.69
C THR A 73 5.26 4.56 -2.66
N ILE A 74 4.23 4.86 -1.90
CA ILE A 74 3.68 3.93 -0.91
C ILE A 74 2.19 3.85 -1.19
N GLU A 75 1.73 2.67 -1.58
CA GLU A 75 0.33 2.45 -1.95
C GLU A 75 -0.22 1.30 -1.13
N VAL A 76 -1.41 1.48 -0.57
CA VAL A 76 -2.04 0.44 0.23
C VAL A 76 -3.39 0.07 -0.35
N HIS A 77 -3.65 -1.24 -0.41
CA HIS A 77 -4.95 -1.79 -0.80
C HIS A 77 -5.53 -2.53 0.40
N ILE A 78 -6.70 -2.09 0.83
CA ILE A 78 -7.41 -2.69 1.97
C ILE A 78 -8.56 -3.50 1.41
N PRO A 79 -8.46 -4.85 1.40
CA PRO A 79 -9.37 -5.68 0.61
C PRO A 79 -10.85 -5.53 0.90
N HIS A 80 -11.20 -5.32 2.16
CA HIS A 80 -12.61 -5.31 2.55
C HIS A 80 -13.13 -3.91 2.88
N PHE A 81 -12.42 -2.90 2.43
CA PHE A 81 -12.81 -1.53 2.69
C PHE A 81 -13.33 -0.87 1.42
N ALA A 82 -14.46 -0.22 1.51
CA ALA A 82 -15.00 0.62 0.44
C ALA A 82 -15.22 2.00 1.00
N GLY A 83 -14.82 3.03 0.24
CA GLY A 83 -15.00 4.38 0.68
C GLY A 83 -13.85 5.26 0.25
N ASN A 84 -13.89 6.52 0.70
CA ASN A 84 -12.88 7.50 0.38
C ASN A 84 -12.03 7.79 1.61
N LEU A 85 -10.74 7.50 1.50
CA LEU A 85 -9.81 7.72 2.60
C LEU A 85 -8.98 8.98 2.45
N TYR A 86 -9.21 9.76 1.38
CA TYR A 86 -8.41 10.95 1.11
C TYR A 86 -8.36 11.86 2.33
N GLY A 87 -7.16 12.28 2.70
CA GLY A 87 -6.96 13.15 3.86
C GLY A 87 -6.90 12.45 5.20
N SER A 88 -7.24 11.16 5.24
CA SER A 88 -7.18 10.38 6.48
C SER A 88 -5.75 10.10 6.89
N THR A 89 -5.53 9.98 8.20
CA THR A 89 -4.26 9.54 8.75
C THR A 89 -4.35 8.06 9.06
N LEU A 90 -3.46 7.29 8.48
CA LEU A 90 -3.41 5.85 8.69
C LEU A 90 -2.15 5.46 9.43
N SER A 91 -2.29 4.53 10.36
CA SER A 91 -1.15 3.87 11.00
C SER A 91 -0.99 2.52 10.36
N ILE A 92 0.24 2.17 10.05
CA ILE A 92 0.57 0.96 9.30
C ILE A 92 1.61 0.17 10.06
N ALA A 93 1.30 -1.09 10.37
CA ALA A 93 2.24 -1.99 11.00
C ALA A 93 2.70 -2.99 9.95
N PHE A 94 3.99 -3.01 9.66
CA PHE A 94 4.57 -3.93 8.68
C PHE A 94 4.75 -5.29 9.33
N LEU A 95 4.15 -6.31 8.75
CA LEU A 95 4.20 -7.66 9.30
C LEU A 95 5.30 -8.50 8.62
N ARG A 96 5.30 -8.50 7.30
CA ARG A 96 6.33 -9.23 6.55
C ARG A 96 6.33 -8.82 5.10
N LYS A 97 7.47 -9.00 4.44
CA LYS A 97 7.59 -8.78 3.00
C LYS A 97 7.09 -10.03 2.28
N ILE A 98 6.20 -9.82 1.32
CA ILE A 98 5.62 -10.93 0.55
C ILE A 98 6.48 -11.26 -0.65
N ARG A 99 6.92 -10.23 -1.38
CA ARG A 99 7.70 -10.43 -2.59
C ARG A 99 8.33 -9.12 -3.04
N GLU A 100 9.28 -9.25 -3.97
CA GLU A 100 9.86 -8.08 -4.61
C GLU A 100 8.88 -7.49 -5.60
N GLU A 101 9.10 -6.23 -5.94
CA GLU A 101 8.36 -5.60 -7.03
C GLU A 101 8.68 -6.30 -8.34
N ARG A 102 7.71 -6.32 -9.26
CA ARG A 102 7.95 -6.83 -10.60
C ARG A 102 7.00 -6.16 -11.57
N LYS A 103 7.41 -6.15 -12.84
CA LYS A 103 6.57 -5.63 -13.91
C LYS A 103 5.78 -6.78 -14.52
N PHE A 104 4.64 -6.44 -15.08
CA PHE A 104 3.73 -7.42 -15.65
C PHE A 104 3.48 -7.09 -17.12
N ASP A 105 3.42 -8.14 -17.94
CA ASP A 105 3.24 -7.98 -19.38
C ASP A 105 1.82 -7.62 -19.76
N SER A 106 0.86 -7.86 -18.86
CA SER A 106 -0.55 -7.62 -19.16
C SER A 106 -1.30 -7.32 -17.87
N PRO A 107 -2.48 -6.65 -17.98
CA PRO A 107 -3.34 -6.47 -16.82
C PRO A 107 -3.77 -7.79 -16.19
N GLU A 108 -3.98 -8.81 -17.02
CA GLU A 108 -4.38 -10.13 -16.53
C GLU A 108 -3.31 -10.75 -15.65
N ALA A 109 -2.05 -10.64 -16.07
CA ALA A 109 -0.95 -11.17 -15.27
C ALA A 109 -0.83 -10.44 -13.95
N LEU A 110 -1.04 -9.13 -13.95
CA LEU A 110 -1.02 -8.33 -12.73
C LEU A 110 -2.14 -8.78 -11.78
N VAL A 111 -3.36 -8.91 -12.30
CA VAL A 111 -4.50 -9.33 -11.48
C VAL A 111 -4.26 -10.71 -10.87
N GLU A 112 -3.72 -11.64 -11.65
CA GLU A 112 -3.41 -12.96 -11.15
C GLU A 112 -2.44 -12.91 -9.98
N GLN A 113 -1.39 -12.10 -10.11
CA GLN A 113 -0.42 -11.96 -9.03
C GLN A 113 -1.03 -11.29 -7.80
N LEU A 114 -1.86 -10.27 -8.02
CA LEU A 114 -2.49 -9.57 -6.89
C LEU A 114 -3.41 -10.50 -6.12
N ASN A 115 -4.11 -11.41 -6.80
CA ASN A 115 -4.95 -12.39 -6.11
C ASN A 115 -4.11 -13.34 -5.27
N LYS A 116 -2.96 -13.76 -5.78
CA LYS A 116 -2.03 -14.58 -4.99
C LYS A 116 -1.54 -13.83 -3.77
N ASP A 117 -1.23 -12.54 -3.95
CA ASP A 117 -0.77 -11.70 -2.85
C ASP A 117 -1.84 -11.58 -1.77
N LEU A 118 -3.10 -11.38 -2.17
CA LEU A 118 -4.19 -11.29 -1.20
C LEU A 118 -4.33 -12.56 -0.37
N ASN A 119 -4.20 -13.72 -1.01
CA ASN A 119 -4.23 -14.97 -0.26
C ASN A 119 -3.06 -15.04 0.71
N ASN A 120 -1.92 -14.52 0.31
CA ASN A 120 -0.71 -14.57 1.12
C ASN A 120 -0.80 -13.69 2.36
N ILE A 121 -1.41 -12.51 2.24
CA ILE A 121 -1.48 -11.60 3.39
C ILE A 121 -2.43 -12.08 4.48
N GLU A 122 -3.34 -12.99 4.14
CA GLU A 122 -4.28 -13.52 5.12
C GLU A 122 -3.61 -14.51 6.09
N GLN A 123 -2.41 -14.96 5.80
CA GLN A 123 -1.72 -15.96 6.60
C GLN A 123 -0.87 -15.36 7.71
#